data_b12b94840b8f6d6df10f4056481455a6
#
_entry.id   b12b94840b8f6d6df10f4056481455a6
#
_cell.length_a   1.000
_cell.length_b   1.000
_cell.length_c   1.000
_cell.angle_alpha   90.00
_cell.angle_beta   90.00
_cell.angle_gamma   90.00
#
_symmetry.space_group_name_H-M   'P 1'
#
loop_
_entity.id
_entity.type
_entity.pdbx_description
1 polymer ?
#
loop_
_entity_poly.entity_id
_entity_poly.type
_entity_poly.pdbx_seq_one_letter_code
_entity_poly.pdbx_strand_id
1 'polypeptide(L)'
;MPVGLLVLASLFLAACASSSVERIGTASYSPQPPNAEVLVFTDASQVKEPYEVVGIISYDNPGKYQVLSLGDAIEPLKTKAREIGANGIIIDKSQPIKSGFISTGIYAEARAIRLKNRN
;
A
#
# COMPACT_ATOMS: atom_id res chain seq x y z
N MET A 1 35.71 9.57 -18.14
CA MET A 1 35.05 8.32 -17.70
C MET A 1 33.56 8.57 -17.55
N PRO A 2 32.72 7.86 -18.31
CA PRO A 2 31.29 8.14 -18.32
C PRO A 2 30.50 7.38 -17.27
N VAL A 3 30.98 7.39 -16.03
CA VAL A 3 30.30 6.66 -14.93
C VAL A 3 29.04 7.40 -14.46
N GLY A 4 28.97 8.72 -14.71
CA GLY A 4 27.78 9.52 -14.33
C GLY A 4 26.55 9.31 -15.20
N LEU A 5 26.69 8.75 -16.38
CA LEU A 5 25.58 8.53 -17.32
C LEU A 5 24.67 7.36 -16.91
N LEU A 6 25.21 6.38 -16.20
CA LEU A 6 24.44 5.22 -15.76
C LEU A 6 23.53 5.52 -14.56
N VAL A 7 23.85 6.53 -13.77
CA VAL A 7 23.06 6.92 -12.61
C VAL A 7 21.81 7.72 -13.01
N LEU A 8 21.88 8.44 -14.12
CA LEU A 8 20.76 9.25 -14.60
C LEU A 8 19.63 8.40 -15.19
N ALA A 9 19.95 7.25 -15.76
CA ALA A 9 18.93 6.39 -16.36
C ALA A 9 18.01 5.71 -15.33
N SER A 10 18.48 5.51 -14.10
CA SER A 10 17.68 4.86 -13.06
C SER A 10 16.62 5.76 -12.43
N LEU A 11 16.69 7.07 -12.64
CA LEU A 11 15.74 8.03 -12.06
C LEU A 11 14.42 8.11 -12.83
N PHE A 12 14.36 7.59 -14.04
CA PHE A 12 13.15 7.65 -14.86
C PHE A 12 12.16 6.51 -14.61
N LEU A 13 12.53 5.50 -13.83
CA LEU A 13 11.71 4.31 -13.64
C LEU A 13 10.68 4.41 -12.54
N ALA A 14 10.63 5.53 -11.80
CA ALA A 14 9.83 5.65 -10.59
C ALA A 14 8.58 6.52 -10.76
N ALA A 15 8.13 6.81 -11.98
CA ALA A 15 7.23 7.94 -12.21
C ALA A 15 5.74 7.63 -12.29
N CYS A 16 5.28 6.35 -12.28
CA CYS A 16 3.89 6.04 -12.65
C CYS A 16 2.96 5.72 -11.49
N ALA A 17 3.48 5.22 -10.39
CA ALA A 17 2.68 4.92 -9.21
C ALA A 17 3.55 5.10 -7.97
N SER A 18 2.93 5.48 -6.88
CA SER A 18 3.67 5.61 -5.63
C SER A 18 2.90 4.97 -4.48
N SER A 19 3.63 4.46 -3.53
CA SER A 19 3.08 3.99 -2.28
C SER A 19 3.93 4.52 -1.14
N SER A 20 3.30 4.77 -0.02
CA SER A 20 4.00 5.29 1.14
C SER A 20 3.61 4.54 2.39
N VAL A 21 4.51 4.57 3.38
CA VAL A 21 4.32 3.92 4.66
C VAL A 21 4.66 4.92 5.75
N GLU A 22 3.78 5.06 6.72
CA GLU A 22 4.05 5.78 7.94
C GLU A 22 3.84 4.83 9.11
N ARG A 23 4.90 4.54 9.86
CA ARG A 23 4.82 3.63 11.00
C ARG A 23 4.20 4.31 12.20
N ILE A 24 3.38 3.55 12.92
CA ILE A 24 2.70 4.03 14.11
C ILE A 24 3.09 3.16 15.29
N GLY A 25 3.25 3.80 16.44
CA GLY A 25 3.60 3.12 17.67
C GLY A 25 5.08 2.83 17.79
N THR A 26 5.47 2.20 18.89
CA THR A 26 6.85 1.88 19.18
C THR A 26 7.24 0.45 18.83
N ALA A 27 6.25 -0.43 18.62
CA ALA A 27 6.52 -1.81 18.25
C ALA A 27 6.99 -1.88 16.79
N SER A 28 7.99 -2.72 16.56
CA SER A 28 8.52 -2.97 15.24
C SER A 28 8.45 -4.46 14.97
N TYR A 29 7.89 -4.83 13.85
CA TYR A 29 7.76 -6.22 13.44
C TYR A 29 8.65 -6.50 12.24
N SER A 30 9.22 -7.69 12.20
CA SER A 30 10.02 -8.13 11.06
C SER A 30 9.16 -8.19 9.80
N PRO A 31 9.73 -7.84 8.64
CA PRO A 31 8.98 -7.98 7.38
C PRO A 31 8.47 -9.40 7.18
N GLN A 32 7.29 -9.51 6.60
CA GLN A 32 6.70 -10.79 6.23
C GLN A 32 7.25 -11.25 4.87
N PRO A 33 7.29 -12.56 4.61
CA PRO A 33 7.64 -13.06 3.28
C PRO A 33 6.71 -12.50 2.20
N PRO A 34 7.19 -12.38 0.95
CA PRO A 34 6.35 -11.82 -0.14
C PRO A 34 5.06 -12.57 -0.41
N ASN A 35 4.98 -13.85 -0.03
CA ASN A 35 3.78 -14.67 -0.24
C ASN A 35 2.94 -14.84 1.02
N ALA A 36 3.29 -14.16 2.12
CA ALA A 36 2.50 -14.23 3.34
C ALA A 36 1.10 -13.66 3.12
N GLU A 37 0.11 -14.31 3.73
CA GLU A 37 -1.27 -13.85 3.65
C GLU A 37 -1.44 -12.52 4.38
N VAL A 38 -2.14 -11.59 3.74
CA VAL A 38 -2.56 -10.34 4.37
C VAL A 38 -4.07 -10.26 4.21
N LEU A 39 -4.79 -10.26 5.34
CA LEU A 39 -6.24 -10.14 5.31
C LEU A 39 -6.65 -8.72 4.98
N VAL A 40 -7.73 -8.59 4.21
CA VAL A 40 -8.23 -7.28 3.78
C VAL A 40 -9.61 -7.05 4.40
N PHE A 41 -9.72 -5.93 5.09
CA PHE A 41 -10.97 -5.49 5.70
C PHE A 41 -11.34 -4.13 5.12
N THR A 42 -12.62 -3.93 4.86
CA THR A 42 -13.12 -2.63 4.39
C THR A 42 -13.69 -1.77 5.51
N ASP A 43 -13.78 -2.32 6.71
CA ASP A 43 -14.24 -1.62 7.90
C ASP A 43 -13.60 -2.27 9.13
N ALA A 44 -13.25 -1.47 10.11
CA ALA A 44 -12.67 -1.96 11.36
C ALA A 44 -13.60 -2.92 12.10
N SER A 45 -14.92 -2.76 11.95
CA SER A 45 -15.89 -3.67 12.58
C SER A 45 -15.82 -5.10 12.07
N GLN A 46 -15.20 -5.32 10.92
CA GLN A 46 -15.00 -6.66 10.37
C GLN A 46 -13.88 -7.42 11.08
N VAL A 47 -13.01 -6.72 11.79
CA VAL A 47 -11.90 -7.35 12.51
C VAL A 47 -12.41 -7.88 13.84
N LYS A 48 -12.46 -9.19 13.98
CA LYS A 48 -13.04 -9.86 15.16
C LYS A 48 -11.98 -10.27 16.19
N GLU A 49 -10.72 -10.08 15.88
CA GLU A 49 -9.59 -10.44 16.74
C GLU A 49 -8.92 -9.19 17.28
N PRO A 50 -8.25 -9.25 18.43
CA PRO A 50 -7.43 -8.14 18.88
C PRO A 50 -6.34 -7.82 17.85
N TYR A 51 -6.11 -6.55 17.61
CA TYR A 51 -5.10 -6.11 16.64
C TYR A 51 -4.42 -4.83 17.11
N GLU A 52 -3.27 -4.58 16.52
CA GLU A 52 -2.49 -3.36 16.72
C GLU A 52 -2.30 -2.68 15.36
N VAL A 53 -2.47 -1.36 15.32
CA VAL A 53 -2.16 -0.60 14.11
C VAL A 53 -0.67 -0.35 14.09
N VAL A 54 0.02 -0.83 13.06
CA VAL A 54 1.47 -0.71 12.94
C VAL A 54 1.90 0.35 11.94
N GLY A 55 0.99 0.82 11.11
CA GLY A 55 1.32 1.89 10.18
C GLY A 55 0.13 2.31 9.34
N ILE A 56 0.30 3.42 8.64
CA ILE A 56 -0.63 3.89 7.62
C ILE A 56 0.07 3.75 6.29
N ILE A 57 -0.59 3.12 5.35
CA ILE A 57 -0.06 2.87 4.02
C ILE A 57 -1.00 3.46 2.99
N SER A 58 -0.44 3.90 1.88
CA SER A 58 -1.24 4.47 0.80
C SER A 58 -0.70 4.05 -0.55
N TYR A 59 -1.57 4.09 -1.53
CA TYR A 59 -1.24 3.81 -2.91
C TYR A 59 -1.89 4.86 -3.79
N ASP A 60 -1.11 5.42 -4.69
CA ASP A 60 -1.52 6.47 -5.60
C ASP A 60 -1.07 6.08 -7.00
N ASN A 61 -2.02 5.87 -7.90
CA ASN A 61 -1.71 5.56 -9.28
C ASN A 61 -2.61 6.39 -10.18
N PRO A 62 -2.06 7.33 -10.96
CA PRO A 62 -2.85 8.19 -11.84
C PRO A 62 -3.56 7.45 -12.97
N GLY A 63 -3.25 6.16 -13.20
CA GLY A 63 -4.01 5.34 -14.14
C GLY A 63 -3.81 5.72 -15.59
N LYS A 64 -2.63 6.13 -15.95
CA LYS A 64 -2.30 6.56 -17.31
C LYS A 64 -2.77 5.52 -18.34
N TYR A 65 -3.75 5.87 -19.17
CA TYR A 65 -4.37 5.02 -20.19
C TYR A 65 -5.18 3.83 -19.66
N GLN A 66 -5.44 3.77 -18.36
CA GLN A 66 -6.23 2.69 -17.76
C GLN A 66 -7.21 3.26 -16.76
N VAL A 67 -8.37 2.63 -16.67
CA VAL A 67 -9.32 2.94 -15.60
C VAL A 67 -9.05 1.99 -14.44
N LEU A 68 -8.69 2.55 -13.30
CA LEU A 68 -8.31 1.78 -12.11
C LEU A 68 -9.42 1.81 -11.07
N SER A 69 -9.46 0.77 -10.26
CA SER A 69 -10.41 0.63 -9.16
C SER A 69 -9.67 0.28 -7.87
N LEU A 70 -10.40 0.20 -6.77
CA LEU A 70 -9.83 -0.23 -5.49
C LEU A 70 -9.14 -1.59 -5.62
N GLY A 71 -9.69 -2.50 -6.43
CA GLY A 71 -9.08 -3.80 -6.65
C GLY A 71 -7.63 -3.71 -7.13
N ASP A 72 -7.31 -2.70 -7.92
CA ASP A 72 -5.95 -2.50 -8.42
C ASP A 72 -4.99 -2.00 -7.35
N ALA A 73 -5.50 -1.45 -6.25
CA ALA A 73 -4.69 -0.96 -5.15
C ALA A 73 -4.39 -2.05 -4.10
N ILE A 74 -5.14 -3.14 -4.09
CA ILE A 74 -5.07 -4.13 -3.01
C ILE A 74 -3.70 -4.80 -2.94
N GLU A 75 -3.17 -5.32 -4.05
CA GLU A 75 -1.88 -6.01 -4.03
C GLU A 75 -0.72 -5.08 -3.66
N PRO A 76 -0.63 -3.84 -4.20
CA PRO A 76 0.38 -2.90 -3.72
C PRO A 76 0.28 -2.59 -2.22
N LEU A 77 -0.94 -2.44 -1.69
CA LEU A 77 -1.13 -2.20 -0.26
C LEU A 77 -0.70 -3.40 0.58
N LYS A 78 -1.03 -4.61 0.15
CA LYS A 78 -0.57 -5.83 0.83
C LYS A 78 0.95 -5.92 0.86
N THR A 79 1.59 -5.57 -0.25
CA THR A 79 3.06 -5.59 -0.34
C THR A 79 3.66 -4.65 0.70
N LYS A 80 3.13 -3.43 0.81
CA LYS A 80 3.61 -2.48 1.81
C LYS A 80 3.33 -2.96 3.24
N ALA A 81 2.19 -3.58 3.47
CA ALA A 81 1.86 -4.14 4.78
C ALA A 81 2.85 -5.23 5.18
N ARG A 82 3.20 -6.13 4.26
CA ARG A 82 4.20 -7.17 4.53
C ARG A 82 5.57 -6.59 4.90
N GLU A 83 5.97 -5.51 4.24
CA GLU A 83 7.26 -4.86 4.50
C GLU A 83 7.40 -4.37 5.94
N ILE A 84 6.31 -4.00 6.58
CA ILE A 84 6.33 -3.54 7.97
C ILE A 84 5.82 -4.59 8.96
N GLY A 85 5.70 -5.84 8.50
CA GLY A 85 5.34 -6.97 9.36
C GLY A 85 3.86 -7.07 9.68
N ALA A 86 3.00 -6.37 8.95
CA ALA A 86 1.56 -6.46 9.13
C ALA A 86 1.01 -7.73 8.47
N ASN A 87 -0.08 -8.26 9.03
CA ASN A 87 -0.78 -9.42 8.48
C ASN A 87 -2.24 -9.11 8.14
N GLY A 88 -2.61 -7.85 8.21
CA GLY A 88 -3.92 -7.38 7.77
C GLY A 88 -3.89 -5.92 7.38
N ILE A 89 -4.87 -5.50 6.61
CA ILE A 89 -5.08 -4.09 6.27
C ILE A 89 -6.56 -3.76 6.42
N ILE A 90 -6.83 -2.54 6.88
CA ILE A 90 -8.19 -1.99 6.92
C ILE A 90 -8.21 -0.82 5.95
N ILE A 91 -9.02 -0.93 4.91
CA ILE A 91 -9.13 0.14 3.90
C ILE A 91 -9.95 1.28 4.53
N ASP A 92 -9.33 2.43 4.69
CA ASP A 92 -9.99 3.60 5.28
C ASP A 92 -10.51 4.57 4.23
N LYS A 93 -9.85 4.63 3.08
CA LYS A 93 -10.22 5.57 2.03
C LYS A 93 -9.87 4.97 0.68
N SER A 94 -10.77 5.11 -0.27
CA SER A 94 -10.44 4.90 -1.68
C SER A 94 -11.24 5.90 -2.49
N GLN A 95 -10.59 6.51 -3.48
CA GLN A 95 -11.24 7.48 -4.32
C GLN A 95 -10.58 7.50 -5.70
N PRO A 96 -11.37 7.75 -6.74
CA PRO A 96 -10.79 7.89 -8.07
C PRO A 96 -9.97 9.17 -8.17
N ILE A 97 -8.90 9.11 -8.94
CA ILE A 97 -8.15 10.30 -9.32
C ILE A 97 -8.68 10.74 -10.67
N LYS A 98 -9.20 11.96 -10.73
CA LYS A 98 -9.76 12.50 -11.96
C LYS A 98 -8.69 13.21 -12.77
N SER A 99 -8.69 12.97 -14.08
CA SER A 99 -7.86 13.68 -15.02
C SER A 99 -8.75 14.14 -16.16
N GLY A 100 -8.92 15.48 -16.29
CA GLY A 100 -9.82 16.05 -17.27
C GLY A 100 -11.28 15.66 -16.99
N PHE A 101 -11.95 15.08 -17.99
CA PHE A 101 -13.33 14.64 -17.86
C PHE A 101 -13.49 13.18 -17.41
N ILE A 102 -12.38 12.46 -17.27
CA ILE A 102 -12.40 11.02 -17.01
C ILE A 102 -11.64 10.73 -15.70
N SER A 103 -12.27 9.90 -14.84
CA SER A 103 -11.59 9.34 -13.68
C SER A 103 -10.81 8.12 -14.14
N THR A 104 -9.50 8.16 -14.10
CA THR A 104 -8.67 7.07 -14.58
C THR A 104 -7.82 6.43 -13.50
N GLY A 105 -7.45 7.18 -12.47
CA GLY A 105 -6.57 6.69 -11.42
C GLY A 105 -7.31 6.27 -10.16
N ILE A 106 -6.53 5.78 -9.20
CA ILE A 106 -7.04 5.37 -7.88
C ILE A 106 -6.07 5.85 -6.80
N TYR A 107 -6.63 6.38 -5.74
CA TYR A 107 -5.95 6.63 -4.48
C TYR A 107 -6.61 5.77 -3.42
N ALA A 108 -5.82 5.08 -2.63
CA ALA A 108 -6.32 4.30 -1.50
C ALA A 108 -5.41 4.45 -0.29
N GLU A 109 -6.02 4.48 0.87
CA GLU A 109 -5.31 4.57 2.14
C GLU A 109 -5.84 3.49 3.07
N ALA A 110 -4.93 2.85 3.79
CA ALA A 110 -5.28 1.76 4.69
C ALA A 110 -4.43 1.82 5.95
N ARG A 111 -5.00 1.31 7.03
CA ARG A 111 -4.23 1.00 8.22
C ARG A 111 -3.65 -0.40 8.08
N ALA A 112 -2.35 -0.52 8.23
CA ALA A 112 -1.69 -1.81 8.32
C ALA A 112 -1.78 -2.29 9.77
N ILE A 113 -2.26 -3.50 9.98
CA ILE A 113 -2.52 -4.02 11.31
C ILE A 113 -1.80 -5.34 11.54
N ARG A 114 -1.50 -5.59 12.81
CA ARG A 114 -1.00 -6.87 13.27
C ARG A 114 -2.07 -7.54 14.11
N LEU A 115 -2.63 -8.63 13.58
CA LEU A 115 -3.58 -9.47 14.29
C LEU A 115 -2.80 -10.31 15.29
N LYS A 116 -3.12 -10.19 16.58
CA LYS A 116 -2.29 -10.72 17.65
C LYS A 116 -2.35 -12.24 17.77
N ASN A 117 -3.43 -12.85 17.31
CA ASN A 117 -3.64 -14.28 17.41
C ASN A 117 -3.20 -15.06 16.17
N ARG A 118 -2.48 -14.38 15.25
CA ARG A 118 -1.96 -14.97 14.02
C ARG A 118 -0.46 -14.74 13.89
N ASN A 119 0.22 -15.67 13.28
CA ASN A 119 1.65 -15.55 13.00
C ASN A 119 1.93 -14.82 11.71
#